data_908b526dec054506882f48db8590acf5
#
_entry.id   908b526dec054506882f48db8590acf5
#
_cell.length_a   1.000
_cell.length_b   1.000
_cell.length_c   1.000
_cell.angle_alpha   90.00
_cell.angle_beta   90.00
_cell.angle_gamma   90.00
#
_symmetry.space_group_name_H-M   'P 1'
#
loop_
_entity.id
_entity.type
_entity.pdbx_description
1 polymer ?
#
loop_
_entity_poly.entity_id
_entity_poly.type
_entity_poly.pdbx_seq_one_letter_code
_entity_poly.pdbx_strand_id
1 'polypeptide(L)'
;MSATLSQQLSWLHFKRVLPPLDQVIVQVPCYLSDIMHDWDIFEDVAVAYGFENFNAELPPTFTIGEEHPVHQCMGAVRTVLAGLGYLEMMPFTLTNKRVLFENMRREVADDVLPVLHPISEEQTLVRNTILPLLMETLQFNHHRELPQKIFTVGDVVEGTETIQKVAAASIHTDADFSEIYAAVDVLCREMSLKYTVVESKDPAFIEGRRGDIIIDGKKAGVFGEIHPDVILAFELDQPVAALELDLRAVMRGD
;
A
#
# COMPACT_ATOMS: atom_id res chain seq x y z
N MET A 1 -49.52 0.11 -4.08
CA MET A 1 -48.33 0.66 -3.44
C MET A 1 -48.44 0.86 -1.92
N SER A 2 -49.56 1.28 -1.34
CA SER A 2 -49.65 1.61 0.10
C SER A 2 -49.53 0.44 1.09
N ALA A 3 -50.01 -0.76 0.76
CA ALA A 3 -50.00 -1.90 1.67
C ALA A 3 -48.59 -2.51 1.83
N THR A 4 -47.80 -2.57 0.78
CA THR A 4 -46.46 -3.15 0.77
C THR A 4 -45.48 -2.29 1.59
N LEU A 5 -45.50 -0.98 1.45
CA LEU A 5 -44.65 -0.05 2.19
C LEU A 5 -44.97 -0.07 3.71
N SER A 6 -46.25 -0.15 4.05
CA SER A 6 -46.71 -0.25 5.45
C SER A 6 -46.20 -1.55 6.11
N GLN A 7 -46.18 -2.64 5.36
CA GLN A 7 -45.71 -3.93 5.83
C GLN A 7 -44.20 -3.93 6.01
N GLN A 8 -43.44 -3.34 5.07
CA GLN A 8 -42.00 -3.20 5.14
C GLN A 8 -41.55 -2.33 6.32
N LEU A 9 -42.16 -1.17 6.52
CA LEU A 9 -41.88 -0.30 7.66
C LEU A 9 -42.19 -0.95 9.02
N SER A 10 -43.17 -1.87 9.11
CA SER A 10 -43.48 -2.60 10.35
C SER A 10 -42.39 -3.64 10.69
N TRP A 11 -41.74 -4.23 9.69
CA TRP A 11 -40.59 -5.15 9.87
C TRP A 11 -39.34 -4.41 10.38
N LEU A 12 -39.20 -3.14 10.02
CA LEU A 12 -38.09 -2.27 10.43
C LEU A 12 -38.33 -1.57 11.78
N HIS A 13 -39.39 -1.94 12.52
CA HIS A 13 -39.78 -1.34 13.80
C HIS A 13 -40.20 0.14 13.74
N PHE A 14 -40.42 0.69 12.55
CA PHE A 14 -40.94 2.04 12.38
C PHE A 14 -42.45 2.06 12.52
N LYS A 15 -42.95 3.08 13.22
CA LYS A 15 -44.40 3.32 13.32
C LYS A 15 -44.84 4.33 12.26
N ARG A 16 -45.70 3.89 11.36
CA ARG A 16 -46.33 4.79 10.37
C ARG A 16 -47.37 5.68 11.03
N VAL A 17 -47.25 6.99 10.83
CA VAL A 17 -48.29 7.97 11.14
C VAL A 17 -48.99 8.36 9.82
N LEU A 18 -50.33 8.32 9.74
CA LEU A 18 -51.08 8.59 8.52
C LEU A 18 -51.01 10.08 8.15
N PRO A 19 -50.40 10.44 7.00
CA PRO A 19 -50.26 11.80 6.50
C PRO A 19 -51.15 12.09 5.30
N PRO A 20 -51.13 13.33 4.73
CA PRO A 20 -51.63 13.58 3.39
C PRO A 20 -51.05 12.63 2.34
N LEU A 21 -51.73 12.42 1.23
CA LEU A 21 -51.59 11.32 0.25
C LEU A 21 -50.20 11.19 -0.43
N ASP A 22 -49.30 12.16 -0.29
CA ASP A 22 -48.02 12.28 -0.95
C ASP A 22 -46.81 12.14 -0.01
N GLN A 23 -47.02 12.01 1.29
CA GLN A 23 -45.95 11.91 2.29
C GLN A 23 -46.14 10.68 3.20
N VAL A 24 -45.02 10.14 3.71
CA VAL A 24 -44.99 9.12 4.73
C VAL A 24 -44.23 9.65 5.95
N ILE A 25 -44.96 9.83 7.05
CA ILE A 25 -44.32 10.22 8.31
C ILE A 25 -43.91 8.95 9.03
N VAL A 26 -42.63 8.84 9.37
CA VAL A 26 -42.03 7.70 10.08
C VAL A 26 -41.60 8.17 11.47
N GLN A 27 -42.01 7.43 12.50
CA GLN A 27 -41.50 7.64 13.85
C GLN A 27 -40.33 6.72 14.12
N VAL A 28 -39.13 7.28 14.25
CA VAL A 28 -37.92 6.56 14.57
C VAL A 28 -37.85 6.26 16.07
N PRO A 29 -37.68 5.00 16.50
CA PRO A 29 -37.50 4.69 17.91
C PRO A 29 -36.19 5.29 18.45
N CYS A 30 -36.20 5.74 19.70
CA CYS A 30 -35.04 6.43 20.30
C CYS A 30 -33.79 5.56 20.50
N TYR A 31 -33.90 4.26 20.32
CA TYR A 31 -32.76 3.32 20.37
C TYR A 31 -32.04 3.17 19.03
N LEU A 32 -32.62 3.64 17.92
CA LEU A 32 -31.97 3.70 16.62
C LEU A 32 -31.23 5.05 16.48
N SER A 33 -30.03 5.12 17.03
CA SER A 33 -29.24 6.36 17.07
C SER A 33 -28.49 6.64 15.75
N ASP A 34 -28.49 5.70 14.82
CA ASP A 34 -27.88 5.75 13.50
C ASP A 34 -28.76 6.38 12.42
N ILE A 35 -30.07 6.55 12.68
CA ILE A 35 -31.01 7.24 11.78
C ILE A 35 -30.88 8.75 11.98
N MET A 36 -30.10 9.41 11.15
CA MET A 36 -29.82 10.85 11.22
C MET A 36 -30.44 11.65 10.08
N HIS A 37 -30.81 10.99 8.97
CA HIS A 37 -31.34 11.60 7.75
C HIS A 37 -32.41 10.73 7.10
N ASP A 38 -33.25 11.33 6.27
CA ASP A 38 -34.31 10.60 5.54
C ASP A 38 -33.77 9.50 4.63
N TRP A 39 -32.54 9.65 4.14
CA TRP A 39 -31.85 8.64 3.32
C TRP A 39 -31.54 7.35 4.08
N ASP A 40 -31.33 7.42 5.38
CA ASP A 40 -31.11 6.23 6.22
C ASP A 40 -32.38 5.36 6.25
N ILE A 41 -33.56 6.02 6.25
CA ILE A 41 -34.85 5.32 6.15
C ILE A 41 -35.07 4.76 4.74
N PHE A 42 -34.63 5.47 3.71
CA PHE A 42 -34.71 4.96 2.33
C PHE A 42 -33.83 3.75 2.13
N GLU A 43 -32.64 3.72 2.71
CA GLU A 43 -31.74 2.55 2.71
C GLU A 43 -32.42 1.35 3.37
N ASP A 44 -32.94 1.51 4.57
CA ASP A 44 -33.65 0.46 5.28
C ASP A 44 -34.83 -0.09 4.48
N VAL A 45 -35.63 0.79 3.86
CA VAL A 45 -36.73 0.38 3.00
C VAL A 45 -36.22 -0.38 1.77
N ALA A 46 -35.11 0.05 1.17
CA ALA A 46 -34.49 -0.61 0.03
C ALA A 46 -33.98 -2.01 0.39
N VAL A 47 -33.34 -2.14 1.55
CA VAL A 47 -32.90 -3.43 2.10
C VAL A 47 -34.10 -4.38 2.29
N ALA A 48 -35.19 -3.88 2.90
CA ALA A 48 -36.38 -4.68 3.14
C ALA A 48 -37.14 -5.04 1.84
N TYR A 49 -37.04 -4.20 0.82
CA TYR A 49 -37.59 -4.48 -0.51
C TYR A 49 -36.79 -5.53 -1.27
N GLY A 50 -35.48 -5.57 -1.05
CA GLY A 50 -34.51 -6.41 -1.72
C GLY A 50 -33.84 -5.69 -2.87
N PHE A 51 -32.50 -5.59 -2.83
CA PHE A 51 -31.73 -4.91 -3.89
C PHE A 51 -31.86 -5.60 -5.26
N GLU A 52 -32.14 -6.90 -5.29
CA GLU A 52 -32.39 -7.69 -6.49
C GLU A 52 -33.66 -7.23 -7.26
N ASN A 53 -34.55 -6.48 -6.62
CA ASN A 53 -35.77 -5.96 -7.25
C ASN A 53 -35.56 -4.59 -7.93
N PHE A 54 -34.37 -3.99 -7.79
CA PHE A 54 -34.02 -2.76 -8.47
C PHE A 54 -33.36 -3.05 -9.82
N ASN A 55 -33.79 -2.35 -10.85
CA ASN A 55 -33.07 -2.35 -12.11
C ASN A 55 -31.87 -1.40 -12.00
N ALA A 56 -30.67 -1.91 -12.27
CA ALA A 56 -29.48 -1.08 -12.31
C ALA A 56 -29.51 -0.18 -13.56
N GLU A 57 -29.45 1.12 -13.34
CA GLU A 57 -29.36 2.12 -14.41
C GLU A 57 -28.04 2.88 -14.29
N LEU A 58 -27.32 2.99 -15.41
CA LEU A 58 -26.12 3.83 -15.45
C LEU A 58 -26.54 5.30 -15.43
N PRO A 59 -25.99 6.14 -14.55
CA PRO A 59 -26.29 7.56 -14.54
C PRO A 59 -25.87 8.19 -15.89
N PRO A 60 -26.70 9.07 -16.48
CA PRO A 60 -26.38 9.75 -17.74
C PRO A 60 -25.35 10.86 -17.47
N THR A 61 -24.09 10.48 -17.28
CA THR A 61 -23.00 11.43 -17.07
C THR A 61 -22.20 11.62 -18.36
N PHE A 62 -21.72 12.85 -18.59
CA PHE A 62 -20.82 13.18 -19.71
C PHE A 62 -19.34 13.02 -19.31
N THR A 63 -19.07 12.67 -18.07
CA THR A 63 -17.71 12.47 -17.57
C THR A 63 -17.29 11.03 -17.79
N ILE A 64 -16.09 10.85 -18.37
CA ILE A 64 -15.44 9.55 -18.50
C ILE A 64 -14.48 9.43 -17.33
N GLY A 65 -14.59 8.34 -16.57
CA GLY A 65 -13.65 8.04 -15.50
C GLY A 65 -12.30 7.64 -16.11
N GLU A 66 -11.21 8.14 -15.52
CA GLU A 66 -9.85 7.85 -15.92
C GLU A 66 -9.03 7.47 -14.69
N GLU A 67 -8.15 6.48 -14.84
CA GLU A 67 -7.23 6.11 -13.78
C GLU A 67 -6.13 7.16 -13.65
N HIS A 68 -5.82 7.56 -12.42
CA HIS A 68 -4.77 8.54 -12.17
C HIS A 68 -3.40 7.99 -12.62
N PRO A 69 -2.54 8.78 -13.33
CA PRO A 69 -1.26 8.32 -13.87
C PRO A 69 -0.35 7.63 -12.85
N VAL A 70 -0.37 8.07 -11.61
CA VAL A 70 0.37 7.43 -10.50
C VAL A 70 -0.05 5.97 -10.33
N HIS A 71 -1.35 5.68 -10.34
CA HIS A 71 -1.85 4.32 -10.18
C HIS A 71 -1.56 3.45 -11.39
N GLN A 72 -1.60 4.01 -12.61
CA GLN A 72 -1.18 3.31 -13.83
C GLN A 72 0.30 2.90 -13.74
N CYS A 73 1.17 3.81 -13.30
CA CYS A 73 2.59 3.53 -13.07
C CYS A 73 2.78 2.43 -12.02
N MET A 74 2.13 2.55 -10.85
CA MET A 74 2.19 1.53 -9.79
C MET A 74 1.67 0.17 -10.28
N GLY A 75 0.61 0.15 -11.09
CA GLY A 75 0.04 -1.06 -11.69
C GLY A 75 1.01 -1.75 -12.66
N ALA A 76 1.71 -0.96 -13.49
CA ALA A 76 2.74 -1.47 -14.39
C ALA A 76 3.92 -2.10 -13.61
N VAL A 77 4.42 -1.41 -12.59
CA VAL A 77 5.50 -1.93 -11.70
C VAL A 77 5.08 -3.25 -11.04
N ARG A 78 3.84 -3.34 -10.51
CA ARG A 78 3.29 -4.58 -9.94
C ARG A 78 3.30 -5.73 -10.94
N THR A 79 2.86 -5.44 -12.16
CA THR A 79 2.81 -6.45 -13.24
C THR A 79 4.20 -6.99 -13.57
N VAL A 80 5.20 -6.12 -13.64
CA VAL A 80 6.59 -6.51 -13.91
C VAL A 80 7.14 -7.40 -12.79
N LEU A 81 7.03 -6.97 -11.54
CA LEU A 81 7.57 -7.74 -10.40
C LEU A 81 6.83 -9.06 -10.17
N ALA A 82 5.51 -9.08 -10.33
CA ALA A 82 4.73 -10.32 -10.30
C ALA A 82 5.16 -11.28 -11.44
N GLY A 83 5.45 -10.74 -12.64
CA GLY A 83 6.00 -11.51 -13.77
C GLY A 83 7.38 -12.09 -13.50
N LEU A 84 8.20 -11.46 -12.66
CA LEU A 84 9.49 -11.96 -12.18
C LEU A 84 9.37 -12.98 -11.02
N GLY A 85 8.14 -13.31 -10.61
CA GLY A 85 7.86 -14.28 -9.55
C GLY A 85 7.92 -13.70 -8.13
N TYR A 86 7.88 -12.38 -7.96
CA TYR A 86 7.76 -11.77 -6.65
C TYR A 86 6.30 -11.73 -6.20
N LEU A 87 6.07 -11.95 -4.90
CA LEU A 87 4.76 -11.86 -4.25
C LEU A 87 4.57 -10.46 -3.65
N GLU A 88 3.47 -9.79 -3.96
CA GLU A 88 3.17 -8.48 -3.37
C GLU A 88 2.77 -8.63 -1.90
N MET A 89 3.39 -7.80 -1.06
CA MET A 89 3.12 -7.69 0.37
C MET A 89 2.60 -6.29 0.68
N MET A 90 1.79 -6.19 1.74
CA MET A 90 1.26 -4.91 2.21
C MET A 90 1.63 -4.69 3.68
N PRO A 91 2.90 -4.34 3.97
CA PRO A 91 3.31 -4.01 5.33
C PRO A 91 2.63 -2.72 5.82
N PHE A 92 2.52 -2.55 7.13
CA PHE A 92 1.94 -1.35 7.71
C PHE A 92 2.74 -0.09 7.33
N THR A 93 2.02 1.05 7.29
CA THR A 93 2.63 2.36 7.08
C THR A 93 3.29 2.90 8.33
N LEU A 94 2.78 2.50 9.50
CA LEU A 94 3.35 2.85 10.80
C LEU A 94 4.40 1.83 11.23
N THR A 95 5.47 2.33 11.82
CA THR A 95 6.65 1.57 12.22
C THR A 95 7.39 2.31 13.37
N ASN A 96 8.64 1.99 13.60
CA ASN A 96 9.47 2.58 14.64
C ASN A 96 10.91 2.84 14.18
N LYS A 97 11.64 3.57 15.01
CA LYS A 97 13.02 3.95 14.75
C LYS A 97 13.95 2.75 14.60
N ARG A 98 13.76 1.70 15.39
CA ARG A 98 14.59 0.50 15.35
C ARG A 98 14.51 -0.18 13.99
N VAL A 99 13.30 -0.40 13.49
CA VAL A 99 13.07 -1.05 12.19
C VAL A 99 13.59 -0.20 11.03
N LEU A 100 13.23 1.11 11.01
CA LEU A 100 13.59 1.98 9.88
C LEU A 100 15.09 2.26 9.77
N PHE A 101 15.77 2.41 10.91
CA PHE A 101 17.13 2.96 10.92
C PHE A 101 18.14 2.04 11.60
N GLU A 102 17.92 1.68 12.85
CA GLU A 102 18.92 0.96 13.65
C GLU A 102 19.22 -0.43 13.06
N ASN A 103 18.18 -1.23 12.77
CA ASN A 103 18.33 -2.54 12.15
C ASN A 103 18.91 -2.44 10.72
N MET A 104 18.73 -1.31 10.03
CA MET A 104 19.28 -1.05 8.70
C MET A 104 20.65 -0.38 8.72
N ARG A 105 21.28 -0.19 9.89
CA ARG A 105 22.56 0.52 10.05
C ARG A 105 22.56 1.94 9.50
N ARG A 106 21.38 2.56 9.39
CA ARG A 106 21.20 3.92 8.90
C ARG A 106 21.07 4.91 10.04
N GLU A 107 21.52 6.13 9.82
CA GLU A 107 21.22 7.23 10.73
C GLU A 107 19.77 7.66 10.60
N VAL A 108 19.21 8.21 11.68
CA VAL A 108 17.82 8.70 11.69
C VAL A 108 17.74 9.91 10.76
N ALA A 109 16.86 9.84 9.80
CA ALA A 109 16.62 10.96 8.90
C ALA A 109 15.84 12.08 9.61
N ASP A 110 16.19 13.33 9.31
CA ASP A 110 15.56 14.52 9.93
C ASP A 110 14.12 14.76 9.45
N ASP A 111 13.75 14.17 8.33
CA ASP A 111 12.47 14.35 7.64
C ASP A 111 11.42 13.28 7.98
N VAL A 112 11.69 12.42 8.98
CA VAL A 112 10.77 11.38 9.40
C VAL A 112 9.64 11.95 10.24
N LEU A 113 8.41 11.60 9.90
CA LEU A 113 7.21 12.08 10.57
C LEU A 113 6.85 11.23 11.81
N PRO A 114 6.91 11.77 13.03
CA PRO A 114 6.50 11.07 14.24
C PRO A 114 4.98 11.09 14.43
N VAL A 115 4.44 10.03 15.03
CA VAL A 115 3.05 9.96 15.49
C VAL A 115 2.93 10.66 16.85
N LEU A 116 2.04 11.65 16.97
CA LEU A 116 1.88 12.47 18.17
C LEU A 116 1.44 11.68 19.41
N HIS A 117 0.53 10.72 19.24
CA HIS A 117 0.01 9.88 20.33
C HIS A 117 -0.05 8.44 19.86
N PRO A 118 1.10 7.73 19.81
CA PRO A 118 1.13 6.36 19.33
C PRO A 118 0.40 5.44 20.33
N ILE A 119 -0.36 4.49 19.78
CA ILE A 119 -1.08 3.47 20.58
C ILE A 119 -0.10 2.45 21.15
N SER A 120 1.03 2.22 20.46
CA SER A 120 2.09 1.29 20.88
C SER A 120 3.46 1.88 20.58
N GLU A 121 4.49 1.37 21.28
CA GLU A 121 5.89 1.72 21.03
C GLU A 121 6.40 1.22 19.66
N GLU A 122 5.70 0.28 19.05
CA GLU A 122 6.04 -0.29 17.76
C GLU A 122 5.57 0.56 16.59
N GLN A 123 4.67 1.53 16.81
CA GLN A 123 4.05 2.34 15.76
C GLN A 123 4.21 3.84 16.05
N THR A 124 5.44 4.28 16.19
CA THR A 124 5.79 5.65 16.59
C THR A 124 6.15 6.57 15.44
N LEU A 125 6.41 6.02 14.25
CA LEU A 125 6.83 6.76 13.06
C LEU A 125 6.02 6.36 11.85
N VAL A 126 5.85 7.29 10.92
CA VAL A 126 5.38 6.99 9.55
C VAL A 126 6.59 6.61 8.70
N ARG A 127 6.48 5.56 7.90
CA ARG A 127 7.58 5.09 7.06
C ARG A 127 7.97 6.11 5.99
N ASN A 128 9.26 6.36 5.81
CA ASN A 128 9.86 7.12 4.70
C ASN A 128 10.56 6.21 3.68
N THR A 129 10.63 4.92 3.95
CA THR A 129 11.23 3.86 3.14
C THR A 129 10.45 2.55 3.34
N ILE A 130 10.40 1.70 2.32
CA ILE A 130 9.63 0.44 2.35
C ILE A 130 10.53 -0.76 2.70
N LEU A 131 11.78 -0.76 2.24
CA LEU A 131 12.68 -1.91 2.37
C LEU A 131 12.80 -2.46 3.79
N PRO A 132 12.93 -1.66 4.86
CA PRO A 132 13.00 -2.19 6.23
C PRO A 132 11.77 -3.01 6.64
N LEU A 133 10.58 -2.63 6.14
CA LEU A 133 9.34 -3.34 6.42
C LEU A 133 9.22 -4.65 5.63
N LEU A 134 9.85 -4.74 4.46
CA LEU A 134 9.99 -6.03 3.78
C LEU A 134 10.93 -6.95 4.55
N MET A 135 12.03 -6.42 5.12
CA MET A 135 12.93 -7.19 5.98
C MET A 135 12.19 -7.72 7.23
N GLU A 136 11.38 -6.89 7.88
CA GLU A 136 10.51 -7.29 8.99
C GLU A 136 9.45 -8.32 8.55
N THR A 137 8.90 -8.17 7.35
CA THR A 137 7.97 -9.17 6.78
C THR A 137 8.66 -10.52 6.57
N LEU A 138 9.91 -10.55 6.09
CA LEU A 138 10.70 -11.77 5.98
C LEU A 138 10.97 -12.38 7.35
N GLN A 139 11.29 -11.58 8.37
CA GLN A 139 11.47 -12.02 9.76
C GLN A 139 10.23 -12.75 10.27
N PHE A 140 9.03 -12.19 10.10
CA PHE A 140 7.78 -12.84 10.51
C PHE A 140 7.47 -14.12 9.73
N ASN A 141 8.01 -14.25 8.52
CA ASN A 141 7.82 -15.39 7.63
C ASN A 141 9.04 -16.33 7.55
N HIS A 142 10.01 -16.22 8.46
CA HIS A 142 11.23 -17.04 8.46
C HIS A 142 10.95 -18.57 8.51
N HIS A 143 9.79 -18.97 9.07
CA HIS A 143 9.34 -20.36 9.15
C HIS A 143 8.78 -20.92 7.82
N ARG A 144 8.63 -20.09 6.80
CA ARG A 144 8.13 -20.48 5.49
C ARG A 144 9.26 -21.01 4.60
N GLU A 145 8.88 -21.78 3.57
CA GLU A 145 9.81 -22.34 2.61
C GLU A 145 10.54 -21.25 1.79
N LEU A 146 11.79 -21.56 1.43
CA LEU A 146 12.61 -20.73 0.55
C LEU A 146 12.60 -21.30 -0.88
N PRO A 147 12.77 -20.48 -1.93
CA PRO A 147 13.04 -19.05 -1.89
C PRO A 147 11.80 -18.22 -1.57
N GLN A 148 11.97 -17.09 -0.87
CA GLN A 148 10.93 -16.07 -0.74
C GLN A 148 11.34 -14.83 -1.54
N LYS A 149 10.51 -14.44 -2.49
CA LYS A 149 10.65 -13.22 -3.30
C LYS A 149 9.44 -12.36 -3.04
N ILE A 150 9.62 -11.24 -2.38
CA ILE A 150 8.53 -10.35 -1.97
C ILE A 150 8.78 -8.93 -2.46
N PHE A 151 7.70 -8.18 -2.70
CA PHE A 151 7.78 -6.77 -3.04
C PHE A 151 6.60 -5.99 -2.48
N THR A 152 6.73 -4.68 -2.46
CA THR A 152 5.66 -3.74 -2.13
C THR A 152 5.77 -2.52 -3.03
N VAL A 153 4.64 -2.10 -3.58
CA VAL A 153 4.49 -0.79 -4.23
C VAL A 153 3.54 0.03 -3.37
N GLY A 154 4.00 1.13 -2.80
CA GLY A 154 3.16 1.89 -1.88
C GLY A 154 3.71 3.26 -1.52
N ASP A 155 2.93 3.93 -0.68
CA ASP A 155 3.22 5.27 -0.22
C ASP A 155 4.22 5.26 0.93
N VAL A 156 5.08 6.26 0.93
CA VAL A 156 5.94 6.67 2.05
C VAL A 156 5.81 8.18 2.25
N VAL A 157 6.24 8.68 3.40
CA VAL A 157 6.20 10.12 3.69
C VAL A 157 7.61 10.64 3.91
N GLU A 158 8.01 11.61 3.09
CA GLU A 158 9.25 12.38 3.25
C GLU A 158 8.90 13.82 3.64
N GLY A 159 9.24 14.21 4.86
CA GLY A 159 8.80 15.50 5.41
C GLY A 159 7.27 15.58 5.50
N THR A 160 6.66 16.37 4.62
CA THR A 160 5.18 16.53 4.55
C THR A 160 4.59 15.99 3.24
N GLU A 161 5.40 15.40 2.38
CA GLU A 161 4.96 14.91 1.07
C GLU A 161 4.78 13.40 1.08
N THR A 162 3.66 12.94 0.53
CA THR A 162 3.43 11.52 0.24
C THR A 162 4.01 11.21 -1.13
N ILE A 163 4.91 10.23 -1.18
CA ILE A 163 5.55 9.77 -2.41
C ILE A 163 5.41 8.25 -2.54
N GLN A 164 5.46 7.79 -3.79
CA GLN A 164 5.35 6.36 -4.09
C GLN A 164 6.75 5.77 -4.30
N LYS A 165 6.99 4.65 -3.63
CA LYS A 165 8.19 3.83 -3.82
C LYS A 165 7.81 2.39 -4.11
N VAL A 166 8.74 1.68 -4.73
CA VAL A 166 8.72 0.23 -4.82
C VAL A 166 9.96 -0.31 -4.12
N ALA A 167 9.77 -1.36 -3.34
CA ALA A 167 10.87 -2.16 -2.80
C ALA A 167 10.62 -3.64 -3.11
N ALA A 168 11.70 -4.38 -3.34
CA ALA A 168 11.66 -5.83 -3.52
C ALA A 168 12.84 -6.47 -2.78
N ALA A 169 12.61 -7.66 -2.26
CA ALA A 169 13.62 -8.46 -1.58
C ALA A 169 13.49 -9.93 -1.95
N SER A 170 14.62 -10.59 -2.15
CA SER A 170 14.74 -12.02 -2.39
C SER A 170 15.62 -12.63 -1.31
N ILE A 171 15.16 -13.70 -0.65
CA ILE A 171 15.91 -14.43 0.37
C ILE A 171 15.99 -15.91 0.00
N HIS A 172 17.20 -16.43 -0.16
CA HIS A 172 17.54 -17.83 -0.34
C HIS A 172 19.07 -18.00 -0.32
N THR A 173 19.53 -19.24 -0.34
CA THR A 173 20.97 -19.59 -0.22
C THR A 173 21.88 -18.94 -1.26
N ASP A 174 21.37 -18.69 -2.46
CA ASP A 174 22.13 -18.19 -3.61
C ASP A 174 21.71 -16.76 -3.99
N ALA A 175 21.01 -16.03 -3.10
CA ALA A 175 20.62 -14.66 -3.35
C ALA A 175 21.86 -13.75 -3.48
N ASP A 176 22.01 -13.09 -4.61
CA ASP A 176 23.20 -12.33 -4.94
C ASP A 176 22.90 -10.98 -5.64
N PHE A 177 23.96 -10.21 -5.85
CA PHE A 177 23.90 -8.93 -6.56
C PHE A 177 23.37 -9.08 -7.99
N SER A 178 23.73 -10.17 -8.69
CA SER A 178 23.35 -10.35 -10.09
C SER A 178 21.86 -10.57 -10.25
N GLU A 179 21.24 -11.30 -9.32
CA GLU A 179 19.80 -11.53 -9.31
C GLU A 179 19.02 -10.23 -9.16
N ILE A 180 19.37 -9.44 -8.15
CA ILE A 180 18.65 -8.19 -7.90
C ILE A 180 18.96 -7.13 -8.96
N TYR A 181 20.15 -7.11 -9.51
CA TYR A 181 20.50 -6.26 -10.65
C TYR A 181 19.64 -6.60 -11.88
N ALA A 182 19.45 -7.89 -12.16
CA ALA A 182 18.56 -8.31 -13.25
C ALA A 182 17.12 -7.86 -13.04
N ALA A 183 16.62 -7.87 -11.78
CA ALA A 183 15.28 -7.34 -11.47
C ALA A 183 15.21 -5.82 -11.70
N VAL A 184 16.25 -5.06 -11.32
CA VAL A 184 16.37 -3.62 -11.60
C VAL A 184 16.39 -3.35 -13.11
N ASP A 185 17.19 -4.12 -13.87
CA ASP A 185 17.29 -3.95 -15.33
C ASP A 185 15.97 -4.20 -16.02
N VAL A 186 15.29 -5.30 -15.68
CA VAL A 186 13.96 -5.60 -16.24
C VAL A 186 12.96 -4.50 -15.88
N LEU A 187 12.91 -4.09 -14.61
CA LEU A 187 11.99 -3.03 -14.17
C LEU A 187 12.23 -1.72 -14.93
N CYS A 188 13.47 -1.26 -15.00
CA CYS A 188 13.80 -0.04 -15.71
C CYS A 188 13.51 -0.14 -17.22
N ARG A 189 13.82 -1.26 -17.85
CA ARG A 189 13.56 -1.49 -19.28
C ARG A 189 12.07 -1.50 -19.61
N GLU A 190 11.27 -2.24 -18.84
CA GLU A 190 9.82 -2.33 -19.06
C GLU A 190 9.11 -0.98 -18.80
N MET A 191 9.66 -0.19 -17.87
CA MET A 191 9.19 1.19 -17.64
C MET A 191 9.83 2.21 -18.59
N SER A 192 10.59 1.77 -19.61
CA SER A 192 11.26 2.62 -20.61
C SER A 192 12.22 3.66 -20.03
N LEU A 193 12.83 3.37 -18.88
CA LEU A 193 13.75 4.26 -18.18
C LEU A 193 15.19 4.08 -18.66
N LYS A 194 15.86 5.21 -18.94
CA LYS A 194 17.31 5.24 -19.13
C LYS A 194 17.97 5.46 -17.79
N TYR A 195 18.74 4.50 -17.35
CA TYR A 195 19.41 4.55 -16.06
C TYR A 195 20.90 4.24 -16.18
N THR A 196 21.65 4.66 -15.18
CA THR A 196 23.05 4.26 -14.95
C THR A 196 23.21 3.82 -13.51
N VAL A 197 24.19 2.97 -13.25
CA VAL A 197 24.49 2.51 -11.91
C VAL A 197 25.82 3.10 -11.47
N VAL A 198 25.84 3.64 -10.26
CA VAL A 198 27.06 4.11 -9.58
C VAL A 198 27.20 3.41 -8.24
N GLU A 199 28.40 3.39 -7.69
CA GLU A 199 28.64 2.78 -6.38
C GLU A 199 27.82 3.48 -5.29
N SER A 200 27.08 2.71 -4.52
CA SER A 200 26.29 3.20 -3.38
C SER A 200 27.13 3.30 -2.11
N LYS A 201 26.73 4.21 -1.21
CA LYS A 201 27.31 4.33 0.14
C LYS A 201 26.33 3.89 1.23
N ASP A 202 25.16 3.34 0.88
CA ASP A 202 24.16 2.92 1.85
C ASP A 202 24.69 1.79 2.75
N PRO A 203 24.80 2.00 4.07
CA PRO A 203 25.40 1.04 4.99
C PRO A 203 24.54 -0.22 5.22
N ALA A 204 23.29 -0.22 4.76
CA ALA A 204 22.43 -1.41 4.83
C ALA A 204 22.85 -2.51 3.87
N PHE A 205 23.72 -2.21 2.90
CA PHE A 205 24.18 -3.13 1.87
C PHE A 205 25.68 -3.39 1.97
N ILE A 206 26.13 -4.53 1.45
CA ILE A 206 27.54 -4.94 1.42
C ILE A 206 28.33 -4.01 0.50
N GLU A 207 29.47 -3.51 0.97
CA GLU A 207 30.41 -2.72 0.16
C GLU A 207 30.91 -3.51 -1.04
N GLY A 208 30.94 -2.88 -2.22
CA GLY A 208 31.32 -3.54 -3.48
C GLY A 208 30.21 -4.42 -4.10
N ARG A 209 29.09 -4.62 -3.40
CA ARG A 209 27.92 -5.37 -3.88
C ARG A 209 26.62 -4.57 -3.75
N ARG A 210 26.72 -3.26 -3.96
CA ARG A 210 25.60 -2.29 -3.87
C ARG A 210 25.74 -1.24 -4.94
N GLY A 211 24.60 -0.76 -5.46
CA GLY A 211 24.56 0.27 -6.49
C GLY A 211 23.43 1.26 -6.26
N ASP A 212 23.69 2.53 -6.56
CA ASP A 212 22.64 3.55 -6.68
C ASP A 212 22.15 3.59 -8.12
N ILE A 213 20.83 3.61 -8.29
CA ILE A 213 20.17 3.76 -9.58
C ILE A 213 20.06 5.25 -9.87
N ILE A 214 20.66 5.70 -10.97
CA ILE A 214 20.64 7.09 -11.39
C ILE A 214 19.78 7.22 -12.64
N ILE A 215 18.73 8.04 -12.54
CA ILE A 215 17.81 8.38 -13.63
C ILE A 215 17.86 9.89 -13.79
N ASP A 216 18.07 10.38 -15.02
CA ASP A 216 18.19 11.82 -15.34
C ASP A 216 19.21 12.57 -14.46
N GLY A 217 20.32 11.89 -14.12
CA GLY A 217 21.40 12.45 -13.29
C GLY A 217 21.06 12.55 -11.80
N LYS A 218 19.94 12.02 -11.34
CA LYS A 218 19.53 12.02 -9.93
C LYS A 218 19.44 10.60 -9.40
N LYS A 219 19.76 10.43 -8.12
CA LYS A 219 19.56 9.16 -7.43
C LYS A 219 18.07 8.89 -7.34
N ALA A 220 17.63 7.78 -7.93
CA ALA A 220 16.27 7.31 -7.93
C ALA A 220 16.07 6.09 -7.02
N GLY A 221 17.11 5.35 -6.70
CA GLY A 221 17.00 4.16 -5.87
C GLY A 221 18.33 3.56 -5.48
N VAL A 222 18.26 2.44 -4.77
CA VAL A 222 19.41 1.66 -4.31
C VAL A 222 19.08 0.17 -4.45
N PHE A 223 20.08 -0.64 -4.71
CA PHE A 223 19.96 -2.09 -4.74
C PHE A 223 21.28 -2.78 -4.39
N GLY A 224 21.22 -4.03 -4.02
CA GLY A 224 22.39 -4.84 -3.74
C GLY A 224 22.11 -6.00 -2.77
N GLU A 225 23.21 -6.60 -2.28
CA GLU A 225 23.17 -7.60 -1.22
C GLU A 225 23.08 -6.90 0.15
N ILE A 226 22.16 -7.34 0.98
CA ILE A 226 21.97 -6.81 2.33
C ILE A 226 23.14 -7.20 3.23
N HIS A 227 23.60 -6.24 4.04
CA HIS A 227 24.73 -6.45 4.95
C HIS A 227 24.42 -7.52 6.01
N PRO A 228 25.36 -8.42 6.37
CA PRO A 228 25.14 -9.47 7.36
C PRO A 228 24.62 -8.96 8.71
N ASP A 229 25.09 -7.81 9.21
CA ASP A 229 24.58 -7.24 10.46
C ASP A 229 23.10 -6.87 10.37
N VAL A 230 22.61 -6.44 9.19
CA VAL A 230 21.19 -6.16 8.94
C VAL A 230 20.40 -7.48 8.93
N ILE A 231 20.92 -8.50 8.25
CA ILE A 231 20.30 -9.84 8.21
C ILE A 231 20.12 -10.37 9.64
N LEU A 232 21.16 -10.28 10.47
CA LEU A 232 21.14 -10.69 11.88
C LEU A 232 20.19 -9.84 12.73
N ALA A 233 20.13 -8.52 12.48
CA ALA A 233 19.24 -7.61 13.22
C ALA A 233 17.73 -7.90 12.96
N PHE A 234 17.41 -8.49 11.81
CA PHE A 234 16.07 -9.00 11.47
C PHE A 234 15.94 -10.52 11.72
N GLU A 235 16.87 -11.14 12.44
CA GLU A 235 16.82 -12.57 12.80
C GLU A 235 16.66 -13.51 11.59
N LEU A 236 17.27 -13.14 10.46
CA LEU A 236 17.28 -13.93 9.23
C LEU A 236 18.57 -14.75 9.11
N ASP A 237 18.50 -15.93 8.47
CA ASP A 237 19.59 -16.90 8.40
C ASP A 237 20.20 -17.04 7.00
N GLN A 238 19.60 -16.41 5.99
CA GLN A 238 20.02 -16.56 4.60
C GLN A 238 20.39 -15.21 3.98
N PRO A 239 21.22 -15.22 2.93
CA PRO A 239 21.49 -14.01 2.14
C PRO A 239 20.19 -13.36 1.62
N VAL A 240 20.18 -12.04 1.62
CA VAL A 240 19.10 -11.24 1.07
C VAL A 240 19.64 -10.29 0.02
N ALA A 241 19.04 -10.28 -1.16
CA ALA A 241 19.27 -9.29 -2.19
C ALA A 241 18.01 -8.41 -2.34
N ALA A 242 18.19 -7.09 -2.37
CA ALA A 242 17.06 -6.16 -2.31
C ALA A 242 17.26 -4.91 -3.16
N LEU A 243 16.14 -4.29 -3.52
CA LEU A 243 16.10 -2.99 -4.19
C LEU A 243 15.04 -2.09 -3.56
N GLU A 244 15.23 -0.78 -3.68
CA GLU A 244 14.19 0.23 -3.45
C GLU A 244 14.34 1.34 -4.50
N LEU A 245 13.23 1.75 -5.12
CA LEU A 245 13.17 2.76 -6.18
C LEU A 245 12.04 3.75 -5.91
N ASP A 246 12.34 5.04 -6.07
CA ASP A 246 11.39 6.14 -6.03
C ASP A 246 10.65 6.25 -7.38
N LEU A 247 9.34 6.08 -7.36
CA LEU A 247 8.52 6.10 -8.57
C LEU A 247 8.31 7.49 -9.16
N ARG A 248 8.66 8.58 -8.43
CA ARG A 248 8.69 9.93 -9.02
C ARG A 248 9.66 10.01 -10.20
N ALA A 249 10.73 9.22 -10.17
CA ALA A 249 11.68 9.16 -11.28
C ALA A 249 11.08 8.47 -12.52
N VAL A 250 10.11 7.56 -12.32
CA VAL A 250 9.40 6.84 -13.39
C VAL A 250 8.33 7.72 -14.03
N MET A 251 7.65 8.55 -13.24
CA MET A 251 6.53 9.38 -13.67
C MET A 251 6.95 10.68 -14.38
N ARG A 252 8.24 11.04 -14.37
CA ARG A 252 8.77 12.27 -15.02
C ARG A 252 9.11 12.10 -16.51
N GLY A 253 8.81 10.95 -17.08
CA GLY A 253 9.16 10.60 -18.47
C GLY A 253 8.22 11.11 -19.55
N ASP A 254 7.37 12.13 -19.27
CA ASP A 254 6.52 12.82 -20.26
C ASP A 254 6.98 14.28 -20.46
#